data_a2f860abccd0454f9e304aef0ddf2f93
#
_entry.id   a2f860abccd0454f9e304aef0ddf2f93
#
_cell.length_a   1.000
_cell.length_b   1.000
_cell.length_c   1.000
_cell.angle_alpha   90.00
_cell.angle_beta   90.00
_cell.angle_gamma   90.00
#
_symmetry.space_group_name_H-M   'P 1'
#
loop_
_entity.id
_entity.type
_entity.pdbx_description
1 polymer ?
#
loop_
_entity_poly.entity_id
_entity_poly.type
_entity_poly.pdbx_seq_one_letter_code
_entity_poly.pdbx_strand_id
1 'polypeptide(L)'
;MAAELRVDTIKSRAGINTIFSGSDGLSFGPNVGIGTTVVANPVSANNTGKIAVGVVTCLEVIATGTSRIKVPSGTTGQRPGTAVAGDFRYNTTDGKFEGYTDSWGAIGGGAEESDTSVSATTATAIYTVAHATYRSASLIVQIVQGSAYQTGRYLVIHDGTTATIVEEAAVATGSMLGTLTASIVSSNLIVYVNMGSSSSATVTVIPTPVTV
;
A
#
# COMPACT_ATOMS: atom_id res chain seq x y z
N MET A 1 -20.12 -51.09 -16.98
CA MET A 1 -20.56 -50.02 -17.93
C MET A 1 -21.00 -48.84 -17.11
N ALA A 2 -20.41 -47.69 -17.40
CA ALA A 2 -20.87 -46.44 -16.77
C ALA A 2 -22.23 -46.06 -17.38
N ALA A 3 -23.22 -45.74 -16.56
CA ALA A 3 -24.51 -45.27 -17.04
C ALA A 3 -24.39 -43.79 -17.43
N GLU A 4 -24.72 -43.49 -18.68
CA GLU A 4 -24.73 -42.12 -19.21
C GLU A 4 -26.18 -41.68 -19.42
N LEU A 5 -26.56 -40.52 -18.86
CA LEU A 5 -27.85 -39.89 -19.14
C LEU A 5 -27.60 -38.69 -20.06
N ARG A 6 -28.09 -38.78 -21.28
CA ARG A 6 -28.04 -37.69 -22.27
C ARG A 6 -29.37 -36.94 -22.27
N VAL A 7 -29.34 -35.68 -21.89
CA VAL A 7 -30.49 -34.77 -21.93
C VAL A 7 -30.11 -33.47 -22.61
N ASP A 8 -30.91 -33.01 -23.55
CA ASP A 8 -30.68 -31.75 -24.24
C ASP A 8 -30.99 -30.54 -23.35
N THR A 9 -31.91 -30.73 -22.40
CA THR A 9 -32.34 -29.64 -21.49
C THR A 9 -32.81 -30.21 -20.16
N ILE A 10 -32.27 -29.67 -19.07
CA ILE A 10 -32.81 -29.91 -17.72
C ILE A 10 -33.65 -28.69 -17.35
N LYS A 11 -34.98 -28.83 -17.38
CA LYS A 11 -35.92 -27.78 -16.95
C LYS A 11 -36.46 -28.10 -15.58
N SER A 12 -36.38 -27.18 -14.66
CA SER A 12 -37.05 -27.27 -13.38
C SER A 12 -38.49 -26.76 -13.49
N ARG A 13 -39.43 -27.54 -13.01
CA ARG A 13 -40.85 -27.13 -12.89
C ARG A 13 -41.05 -26.22 -11.65
N ALA A 14 -40.24 -26.38 -10.65
CA ALA A 14 -40.32 -25.65 -9.36
C ALA A 14 -38.96 -25.28 -8.79
N GLY A 15 -37.94 -25.10 -9.65
CA GLY A 15 -36.57 -24.80 -9.26
C GLY A 15 -35.77 -26.08 -8.90
N ILE A 16 -34.74 -26.39 -9.69
CA ILE A 16 -33.72 -27.33 -9.23
C ILE A 16 -32.85 -26.56 -8.25
N ASN A 17 -33.00 -26.84 -6.99
CA ASN A 17 -32.21 -26.16 -5.96
C ASN A 17 -30.82 -26.74 -5.81
N THR A 18 -30.57 -27.96 -6.33
CA THR A 18 -29.27 -28.61 -6.12
C THR A 18 -28.98 -29.59 -7.24
N ILE A 19 -27.79 -29.50 -7.81
CA ILE A 19 -27.19 -30.55 -8.63
C ILE A 19 -26.07 -31.13 -7.77
N PHE A 20 -26.23 -32.41 -7.40
CA PHE A 20 -25.20 -33.16 -6.67
C PHE A 20 -24.25 -33.80 -7.67
N SER A 21 -22.96 -33.59 -7.50
CA SER A 21 -21.92 -34.39 -8.12
C SER A 21 -21.31 -35.30 -7.05
N GLY A 22 -20.84 -36.48 -7.47
CA GLY A 22 -20.06 -37.36 -6.60
C GLY A 22 -18.69 -36.76 -6.24
N SER A 23 -17.78 -37.59 -5.73
CA SER A 23 -16.41 -37.20 -5.36
C SER A 23 -15.60 -36.56 -6.49
N ASP A 24 -16.00 -36.79 -7.73
CA ASP A 24 -15.25 -36.33 -8.92
C ASP A 24 -15.65 -34.93 -9.42
N GLY A 25 -16.56 -34.27 -8.73
CA GLY A 25 -17.02 -32.93 -9.07
C GLY A 25 -17.99 -32.88 -10.26
N LEU A 26 -18.47 -31.70 -10.59
CA LEU A 26 -19.32 -31.41 -11.74
C LEU A 26 -18.47 -30.79 -12.84
N SER A 27 -18.30 -31.49 -13.96
CA SER A 27 -17.56 -31.00 -15.12
C SER A 27 -18.49 -30.32 -16.12
N PHE A 28 -18.10 -29.13 -16.53
CA PHE A 28 -18.75 -28.39 -17.61
C PHE A 28 -17.86 -28.40 -18.85
N GLY A 29 -18.47 -28.23 -20.03
CA GLY A 29 -17.76 -27.97 -21.26
C GLY A 29 -16.98 -26.62 -21.23
N PRO A 30 -16.40 -26.20 -22.36
CA PRO A 30 -15.47 -25.06 -22.38
C PRO A 30 -16.08 -23.72 -21.97
N ASN A 31 -17.39 -23.61 -21.91
CA ASN A 31 -18.06 -22.36 -21.55
C ASN A 31 -19.18 -22.59 -20.53
N VAL A 32 -19.17 -21.84 -19.42
CA VAL A 32 -20.22 -21.81 -18.40
C VAL A 32 -20.69 -20.36 -18.23
N GLY A 33 -21.97 -20.10 -18.50
CA GLY A 33 -22.61 -18.81 -18.23
C GLY A 33 -23.33 -18.82 -16.89
N ILE A 34 -22.98 -17.92 -16.00
CA ILE A 34 -23.67 -17.73 -14.71
C ILE A 34 -24.32 -16.37 -14.71
N GLY A 35 -25.68 -16.36 -14.62
CA GLY A 35 -26.46 -15.13 -14.65
C GLY A 35 -26.49 -14.40 -16.02
N THR A 36 -26.16 -15.13 -17.10
CA THR A 36 -26.22 -14.63 -18.47
C THR A 36 -26.89 -15.65 -19.39
N THR A 37 -27.59 -15.18 -20.40
CA THR A 37 -28.19 -16.01 -21.47
C THR A 37 -27.25 -16.16 -22.67
N VAL A 38 -26.15 -15.40 -22.70
CA VAL A 38 -25.20 -15.38 -23.81
C VAL A 38 -23.80 -15.65 -23.33
N VAL A 39 -23.36 -16.89 -23.43
CA VAL A 39 -22.03 -17.34 -22.96
C VAL A 39 -20.90 -16.85 -23.90
N ALA A 40 -21.20 -16.63 -25.18
CA ALA A 40 -20.22 -16.15 -26.16
C ALA A 40 -19.85 -14.66 -25.99
N ASN A 41 -20.65 -13.89 -25.25
CA ASN A 41 -20.35 -12.51 -24.92
C ASN A 41 -20.54 -12.30 -23.40
N PRO A 42 -19.57 -12.65 -22.58
CA PRO A 42 -19.69 -12.62 -21.12
C PRO A 42 -19.85 -11.21 -20.53
N VAL A 43 -19.69 -10.16 -21.33
CA VAL A 43 -19.78 -8.76 -20.88
C VAL A 43 -21.12 -8.15 -21.33
N SER A 44 -22.21 -8.62 -20.73
CA SER A 44 -23.51 -7.95 -20.85
C SER A 44 -23.70 -6.98 -19.68
N ALA A 45 -24.12 -5.74 -19.98
CA ALA A 45 -24.48 -4.75 -18.97
C ALA A 45 -25.61 -5.22 -18.01
N ASN A 46 -26.35 -6.25 -18.40
CA ASN A 46 -27.48 -6.81 -17.64
C ASN A 46 -27.12 -8.10 -16.91
N ASN A 47 -25.85 -8.50 -16.86
CA ASN A 47 -25.46 -9.70 -16.13
C ASN A 47 -25.39 -9.41 -14.62
N THR A 48 -26.45 -9.81 -13.90
CA THR A 48 -26.58 -9.62 -12.44
C THR A 48 -26.30 -10.91 -11.65
N GLY A 49 -25.80 -11.95 -12.32
CA GLY A 49 -25.46 -13.22 -11.68
C GLY A 49 -24.37 -13.07 -10.62
N LYS A 50 -24.52 -13.82 -9.52
CA LYS A 50 -23.54 -13.88 -8.43
C LYS A 50 -22.99 -15.28 -8.29
N ILE A 51 -21.69 -15.41 -8.14
CA ILE A 51 -21.02 -16.66 -7.78
C ILE A 51 -20.61 -16.53 -6.31
N ALA A 52 -21.11 -17.44 -5.47
CA ALA A 52 -20.68 -17.56 -4.07
C ALA A 52 -19.90 -18.88 -3.92
N VAL A 53 -18.59 -18.76 -3.75
CA VAL A 53 -17.68 -19.91 -3.62
C VAL A 53 -16.67 -19.63 -2.53
N GLY A 54 -16.14 -20.67 -1.88
CA GLY A 54 -15.10 -20.53 -0.87
C GLY A 54 -13.75 -20.16 -1.51
N VAL A 55 -13.38 -20.87 -2.57
CA VAL A 55 -12.12 -20.63 -3.32
C VAL A 55 -12.40 -20.72 -4.81
N VAL A 56 -11.81 -19.82 -5.60
CA VAL A 56 -11.76 -19.89 -7.05
C VAL A 56 -10.30 -20.12 -7.45
N THR A 57 -10.02 -21.27 -8.06
CA THR A 57 -8.72 -21.55 -8.67
C THR A 57 -8.86 -21.44 -10.18
N CYS A 58 -8.13 -20.53 -10.79
CA CYS A 58 -8.17 -20.26 -12.22
C CYS A 58 -6.78 -19.83 -12.71
N LEU A 59 -6.55 -19.99 -14.00
CA LEU A 59 -5.30 -19.55 -14.64
C LEU A 59 -5.22 -18.03 -14.69
N GLU A 60 -6.37 -17.37 -14.94
CA GLU A 60 -6.46 -15.93 -15.10
C GLU A 60 -7.85 -15.43 -14.69
N VAL A 61 -7.93 -14.24 -14.12
CA VAL A 61 -9.17 -13.50 -13.89
C VAL A 61 -9.12 -12.20 -14.70
N ILE A 62 -9.94 -12.10 -15.73
CA ILE A 62 -10.07 -10.90 -16.56
C ILE A 62 -11.35 -10.17 -16.16
N ALA A 63 -11.19 -8.97 -15.58
CA ALA A 63 -12.29 -8.05 -15.31
C ALA A 63 -12.27 -6.92 -16.34
N THR A 64 -13.22 -6.93 -17.27
CA THR A 64 -13.35 -5.92 -18.31
C THR A 64 -14.50 -4.97 -18.01
N GLY A 65 -14.38 -3.71 -18.41
CA GLY A 65 -15.38 -2.67 -18.21
C GLY A 65 -14.87 -1.50 -17.37
N THR A 66 -15.76 -0.54 -17.11
CA THR A 66 -15.45 0.69 -16.36
C THR A 66 -15.77 0.59 -14.87
N SER A 67 -16.25 -0.55 -14.39
CA SER A 67 -16.54 -0.83 -12.98
C SER A 67 -15.27 -1.14 -12.17
N ARG A 68 -15.47 -1.61 -10.95
CA ARG A 68 -14.39 -1.89 -9.99
C ARG A 68 -14.33 -3.36 -9.61
N ILE A 69 -13.15 -3.81 -9.23
CA ILE A 69 -12.96 -5.01 -8.42
C ILE A 69 -12.87 -4.56 -6.96
N LYS A 70 -13.73 -5.10 -6.09
CA LYS A 70 -13.62 -4.90 -4.65
C LYS A 70 -12.71 -5.98 -4.06
N VAL A 71 -11.56 -5.58 -3.56
CA VAL A 71 -10.62 -6.48 -2.88
C VAL A 71 -10.97 -6.64 -1.40
N PRO A 72 -10.45 -7.68 -0.71
CA PRO A 72 -10.56 -7.80 0.73
C PRO A 72 -10.08 -6.53 1.44
N SER A 73 -10.78 -6.11 2.49
CA SER A 73 -10.43 -4.92 3.25
C SER A 73 -10.57 -5.18 4.75
N GLY A 74 -9.75 -4.51 5.55
CA GLY A 74 -9.79 -4.61 7.01
C GLY A 74 -8.68 -3.82 7.67
N THR A 75 -8.69 -3.74 9.00
CA THR A 75 -7.68 -3.03 9.78
C THR A 75 -6.31 -3.73 9.73
N THR A 76 -5.26 -3.05 10.21
CA THR A 76 -3.93 -3.64 10.39
C THR A 76 -3.96 -4.90 11.27
N GLY A 77 -4.77 -4.90 12.34
CA GLY A 77 -4.92 -6.08 13.23
C GLY A 77 -5.69 -7.26 12.62
N GLN A 78 -6.36 -7.05 11.47
CA GLN A 78 -7.09 -8.09 10.73
C GLN A 78 -6.29 -8.65 9.55
N ARG A 79 -4.99 -8.42 9.51
CA ARG A 79 -4.10 -9.06 8.53
C ARG A 79 -4.12 -10.58 8.74
N PRO A 80 -4.21 -11.40 7.67
CA PRO A 80 -4.09 -12.85 7.80
C PRO A 80 -2.79 -13.26 8.51
N GLY A 81 -2.90 -14.14 9.52
CA GLY A 81 -1.72 -14.63 10.25
C GLY A 81 -0.84 -15.59 9.43
N THR A 82 -1.38 -16.12 8.33
CA THR A 82 -0.69 -17.02 7.39
C THR A 82 -0.58 -16.38 6.01
N ALA A 83 -0.18 -15.11 5.95
CA ALA A 83 0.01 -14.42 4.70
C ALA A 83 1.12 -15.06 3.86
N VAL A 84 0.92 -15.11 2.55
CA VAL A 84 1.90 -15.63 1.58
C VAL A 84 2.23 -14.55 0.54
N ALA A 85 3.42 -14.65 -0.04
CA ALA A 85 3.84 -13.71 -1.09
C ALA A 85 2.82 -13.66 -2.23
N GLY A 86 2.38 -12.45 -2.58
CA GLY A 86 1.33 -12.20 -3.56
C GLY A 86 -0.05 -11.89 -2.95
N ASP A 87 -0.25 -12.05 -1.64
CA ASP A 87 -1.47 -11.60 -1.00
C ASP A 87 -1.64 -10.09 -1.14
N PHE A 88 -2.87 -9.65 -1.41
CA PHE A 88 -3.22 -8.27 -1.71
C PHE A 88 -4.54 -7.87 -1.06
N ARG A 89 -4.58 -6.71 -0.42
CA ARG A 89 -5.77 -6.18 0.26
C ARG A 89 -5.73 -4.66 0.44
N TYR A 90 -6.84 -4.07 0.91
CA TYR A 90 -6.90 -2.67 1.35
C TYR A 90 -6.88 -2.59 2.88
N ASN A 91 -5.91 -1.86 3.45
CA ASN A 91 -5.80 -1.59 4.89
C ASN A 91 -6.60 -0.34 5.25
N THR A 92 -7.64 -0.49 6.06
CA THR A 92 -8.52 0.61 6.46
C THR A 92 -7.92 1.47 7.58
N THR A 93 -6.92 0.97 8.32
CA THR A 93 -6.20 1.75 9.34
C THR A 93 -5.27 2.74 8.66
N ASP A 94 -4.52 2.28 7.67
CA ASP A 94 -3.50 3.07 6.98
C ASP A 94 -4.05 3.81 5.76
N GLY A 95 -5.30 3.48 5.33
CA GLY A 95 -5.94 4.07 4.16
C GLY A 95 -5.26 3.72 2.83
N LYS A 96 -4.55 2.59 2.75
CA LYS A 96 -3.69 2.21 1.62
C LYS A 96 -3.97 0.79 1.14
N PHE A 97 -3.70 0.53 -0.16
CA PHE A 97 -3.53 -0.83 -0.64
C PHE A 97 -2.22 -1.40 -0.09
N GLU A 98 -2.25 -2.65 0.34
CA GLU A 98 -1.08 -3.36 0.82
C GLU A 98 -0.94 -4.74 0.16
N GLY A 99 0.30 -5.17 -0.03
CA GLY A 99 0.67 -6.49 -0.50
C GLY A 99 1.65 -7.16 0.44
N TYR A 100 1.69 -8.48 0.39
CA TYR A 100 2.63 -9.27 1.16
C TYR A 100 3.73 -9.81 0.25
N THR A 101 4.98 -9.58 0.63
CA THR A 101 6.17 -10.18 0.02
C THR A 101 6.86 -11.12 1.03
N ASP A 102 7.51 -10.59 2.00
CA ASP A 102 8.05 -11.15 3.24
C ASP A 102 7.42 -10.50 4.48
N SER A 103 6.83 -9.35 4.27
CA SER A 103 6.07 -8.55 5.23
C SER A 103 4.98 -7.76 4.50
N TRP A 104 3.99 -7.24 5.24
CA TRP A 104 2.96 -6.37 4.69
C TRP A 104 3.56 -4.97 4.42
N GLY A 105 3.45 -4.53 3.17
CA GLY A 105 3.89 -3.20 2.75
C GLY A 105 2.86 -2.50 1.86
N ALA A 106 2.86 -1.17 1.86
CA ALA A 106 1.98 -0.38 1.00
C ALA A 106 2.33 -0.58 -0.49
N ILE A 107 1.30 -0.73 -1.33
CA ILE A 107 1.42 -0.79 -2.79
C ILE A 107 1.16 0.60 -3.35
N GLY A 108 2.12 1.13 -4.13
CA GLY A 108 1.96 2.40 -4.82
C GLY A 108 2.20 3.63 -3.94
N GLY A 109 2.92 3.48 -2.83
CA GLY A 109 3.41 4.61 -2.04
C GLY A 109 4.58 5.29 -2.76
N GLY A 110 4.48 6.58 -3.09
CA GLY A 110 5.64 7.45 -3.19
C GLY A 110 6.39 7.46 -1.83
N ALA A 111 7.51 8.15 -1.74
CA ALA A 111 8.18 8.36 -0.46
C ALA A 111 7.17 8.89 0.56
N GLU A 112 7.03 8.20 1.70
CA GLU A 112 6.02 8.57 2.71
C GLU A 112 6.41 9.89 3.37
N GLU A 113 5.46 10.81 3.43
CA GLU A 113 5.61 12.04 4.21
C GLU A 113 5.53 11.71 5.70
N SER A 114 6.40 12.33 6.48
CA SER A 114 6.41 12.23 7.94
C SER A 114 6.36 13.63 8.54
N ASP A 115 5.33 13.90 9.33
CA ASP A 115 5.13 15.18 10.00
C ASP A 115 5.62 15.13 11.45
N THR A 116 6.39 16.15 11.83
CA THR A 116 6.82 16.37 13.21
C THR A 116 6.39 17.76 13.65
N SER A 117 5.65 17.83 14.77
CA SER A 117 5.34 19.11 15.41
C SER A 117 6.53 19.57 16.26
N VAL A 118 6.98 20.80 16.03
CA VAL A 118 8.13 21.40 16.70
C VAL A 118 7.74 22.73 17.33
N SER A 119 8.01 22.89 18.62
CA SER A 119 7.76 24.13 19.36
C SER A 119 8.96 24.54 20.23
N ALA A 120 10.17 24.16 19.82
CA ALA A 120 11.41 24.43 20.52
C ALA A 120 12.50 24.88 19.55
N THR A 121 13.47 25.63 20.05
CA THR A 121 14.70 26.00 19.30
C THR A 121 15.82 24.98 19.48
N THR A 122 15.65 24.00 20.37
CA THR A 122 16.59 22.89 20.53
C THR A 122 16.42 21.86 19.41
N ALA A 123 17.49 21.15 19.09
CA ALA A 123 17.50 20.10 18.07
C ALA A 123 16.37 19.09 18.30
N THR A 124 15.43 19.01 17.35
CA THR A 124 14.30 18.07 17.38
C THR A 124 14.45 17.08 16.25
N ALA A 125 14.40 15.77 16.57
CA ALA A 125 14.50 14.70 15.57
C ALA A 125 13.30 14.74 14.62
N ILE A 126 13.57 14.74 13.30
CA ILE A 126 12.56 14.77 12.24
C ILE A 126 12.65 13.57 11.30
N TYR A 127 13.76 12.85 11.30
CA TYR A 127 13.95 11.62 10.53
C TYR A 127 14.90 10.71 11.28
N THR A 128 14.54 9.42 11.38
CA THR A 128 15.33 8.41 12.10
C THR A 128 15.29 7.10 11.35
N VAL A 129 16.46 6.53 11.04
CA VAL A 129 16.59 5.20 10.41
C VAL A 129 17.74 4.43 11.02
N ALA A 130 17.63 3.09 11.02
CA ALA A 130 18.70 2.22 11.46
C ALA A 130 19.95 2.35 10.55
N HIS A 131 21.09 2.75 11.12
CA HIS A 131 22.32 2.95 10.34
C HIS A 131 22.90 1.65 9.78
N ALA A 132 22.52 0.50 10.34
CA ALA A 132 22.92 -0.81 9.82
C ALA A 132 22.17 -1.21 8.54
N THR A 133 21.01 -0.59 8.28
CA THR A 133 20.17 -0.88 7.10
C THR A 133 20.37 0.16 6.00
N TYR A 134 20.52 1.42 6.38
CA TYR A 134 20.56 2.53 5.42
C TYR A 134 21.86 3.32 5.58
N ARG A 135 22.58 3.55 4.46
CA ARG A 135 23.86 4.27 4.43
C ARG A 135 23.68 5.77 4.25
N SER A 136 22.69 6.16 3.47
CA SER A 136 22.44 7.57 3.12
C SER A 136 20.97 7.81 2.83
N ALA A 137 20.56 9.06 2.73
CA ALA A 137 19.25 9.45 2.26
C ALA A 137 19.28 10.80 1.54
N SER A 138 18.40 10.96 0.55
CA SER A 138 17.97 12.26 0.04
C SER A 138 16.69 12.65 0.75
N LEU A 139 16.61 13.88 1.23
CA LEU A 139 15.45 14.39 1.97
C LEU A 139 14.90 15.63 1.29
N ILE A 140 13.59 15.70 1.10
CA ILE A 140 12.87 16.94 0.89
C ILE A 140 12.25 17.31 2.23
N VAL A 141 12.54 18.51 2.72
CA VAL A 141 12.03 18.96 4.03
C VAL A 141 11.27 20.25 3.84
N GLN A 142 10.03 20.31 4.36
CA GLN A 142 9.22 21.51 4.41
C GLN A 142 9.00 21.90 5.88
N ILE A 143 9.12 23.18 6.16
CA ILE A 143 8.81 23.77 7.47
C ILE A 143 7.67 24.77 7.28
N VAL A 144 6.61 24.61 8.05
CA VAL A 144 5.47 25.54 8.10
C VAL A 144 5.37 26.11 9.50
N GLN A 145 5.49 27.43 9.65
CA GLN A 145 5.37 28.14 10.93
C GLN A 145 4.44 29.35 10.77
N GLY A 146 3.20 29.20 11.19
CA GLY A 146 2.15 30.20 10.95
C GLY A 146 1.91 30.42 9.44
N SER A 147 2.19 31.62 8.94
CA SER A 147 2.11 31.97 7.51
C SER A 147 3.48 31.96 6.80
N ALA A 148 4.53 31.53 7.47
CA ALA A 148 5.87 31.43 6.91
C ALA A 148 6.18 30.00 6.49
N TYR A 149 6.86 29.84 5.36
CA TYR A 149 7.18 28.56 4.75
C TYR A 149 8.65 28.51 4.37
N GLN A 150 9.27 27.35 4.59
CA GLN A 150 10.60 27.01 4.08
C GLN A 150 10.54 25.61 3.46
N THR A 151 11.20 25.39 2.35
CA THR A 151 11.46 24.07 1.81
C THR A 151 12.89 23.95 1.38
N GLY A 152 13.46 22.74 1.51
CA GLY A 152 14.83 22.48 1.12
C GLY A 152 15.07 21.04 0.74
N ARG A 153 16.17 20.83 0.04
CA ARG A 153 16.66 19.52 -0.37
C ARG A 153 18.00 19.26 0.29
N TYR A 154 18.13 18.08 0.91
CA TYR A 154 19.27 17.73 1.73
C TYR A 154 19.76 16.33 1.39
N LEU A 155 21.08 16.14 1.40
CA LEU A 155 21.70 14.83 1.36
C LEU A 155 22.35 14.53 2.71
N VAL A 156 22.15 13.33 3.20
CA VAL A 156 22.76 12.85 4.44
C VAL A 156 23.43 11.49 4.20
N ILE A 157 24.62 11.32 4.77
CA ILE A 157 25.40 10.07 4.73
C ILE A 157 26.09 9.86 6.07
N HIS A 158 26.41 8.61 6.38
CA HIS A 158 27.20 8.26 7.58
C HIS A 158 28.22 7.15 7.29
N ASP A 159 29.23 7.04 8.14
CA ASP A 159 30.23 5.96 8.15
C ASP A 159 29.98 4.89 9.25
N GLY A 160 28.89 5.02 10.00
CA GLY A 160 28.52 4.18 11.14
C GLY A 160 28.78 4.85 12.50
N THR A 161 29.58 5.89 12.55
CA THR A 161 29.92 6.66 13.77
C THR A 161 29.63 8.15 13.63
N THR A 162 29.86 8.70 12.44
CA THR A 162 29.68 10.11 12.12
C THR A 162 28.66 10.26 10.98
N ALA A 163 27.76 11.23 11.10
CA ALA A 163 26.83 11.61 10.05
C ALA A 163 27.21 12.98 9.50
N THR A 164 27.13 13.11 8.16
CA THR A 164 27.33 14.36 7.45
C THR A 164 26.05 14.68 6.69
N ILE A 165 25.56 15.91 6.79
CA ILE A 165 24.42 16.42 6.03
C ILE A 165 24.84 17.66 5.27
N VAL A 166 24.34 17.79 4.04
CA VAL A 166 24.52 18.98 3.20
C VAL A 166 23.17 19.46 2.70
N GLU A 167 22.98 20.77 2.71
CA GLU A 167 21.87 21.44 2.03
C GLU A 167 22.25 21.66 0.57
N GLU A 168 21.53 21.05 -0.37
CA GLU A 168 21.73 21.29 -1.79
C GLU A 168 21.07 22.60 -2.24
N ALA A 169 19.87 22.87 -1.73
CA ALA A 169 19.11 24.09 -1.99
C ALA A 169 18.02 24.25 -0.93
N ALA A 170 17.78 25.49 -0.51
CA ALA A 170 16.63 25.83 0.31
C ALA A 170 16.06 27.19 -0.10
N VAL A 171 14.74 27.36 0.11
CA VAL A 171 14.02 28.60 -0.16
C VAL A 171 12.97 28.82 0.92
N ALA A 172 12.79 30.09 1.30
CA ALA A 172 11.75 30.48 2.27
C ALA A 172 10.94 31.66 1.74
N THR A 173 9.72 31.85 2.23
CA THR A 173 8.87 33.01 1.89
C THR A 173 9.34 34.30 2.53
N GLY A 174 10.33 34.22 3.44
CA GLY A 174 10.98 35.32 4.13
C GLY A 174 12.33 34.88 4.65
N SER A 175 12.63 35.07 5.91
CA SER A 175 13.84 34.52 6.53
C SER A 175 13.73 33.00 6.69
N MET A 176 14.86 32.31 6.68
CA MET A 176 14.92 30.87 6.93
C MET A 176 14.38 30.57 8.34
N LEU A 177 13.52 29.57 8.46
CA LEU A 177 12.84 29.19 9.67
C LEU A 177 13.65 28.25 10.56
N GLY A 178 14.50 27.42 9.94
CA GLY A 178 15.34 26.47 10.63
C GLY A 178 16.49 25.94 9.78
N THR A 179 17.41 25.25 10.46
CA THR A 179 18.56 24.56 9.83
C THR A 179 18.55 23.10 10.25
N LEU A 180 19.17 22.24 9.44
CA LEU A 180 19.24 20.81 9.71
C LEU A 180 20.64 20.39 10.15
N THR A 181 20.67 19.41 11.06
CA THR A 181 21.89 18.72 11.49
C THR A 181 21.65 17.22 11.51
N ALA A 182 22.70 16.41 11.49
CA ALA A 182 22.58 14.96 11.57
C ALA A 182 23.64 14.37 12.53
N SER A 183 23.28 13.26 13.18
CA SER A 183 24.23 12.49 14.00
C SER A 183 23.85 11.02 14.06
N ILE A 184 24.78 10.18 14.51
CA ILE A 184 24.55 8.78 14.86
C ILE A 184 24.30 8.72 16.36
N VAL A 185 23.12 8.22 16.76
CA VAL A 185 22.75 8.02 18.15
C VAL A 185 22.09 6.65 18.30
N SER A 186 22.57 5.84 19.25
CA SER A 186 21.98 4.53 19.58
C SER A 186 21.70 3.66 18.35
N SER A 187 22.70 3.53 17.47
CA SER A 187 22.61 2.75 16.22
C SER A 187 21.62 3.30 15.18
N ASN A 188 21.25 4.56 15.27
CA ASN A 188 20.40 5.23 14.28
C ASN A 188 21.10 6.45 13.68
N LEU A 189 20.89 6.65 12.38
CA LEU A 189 21.07 7.93 11.73
C LEU A 189 19.86 8.79 12.06
N ILE A 190 20.09 9.93 12.70
CA ILE A 190 19.04 10.88 13.06
C ILE A 190 19.33 12.22 12.43
N VAL A 191 18.34 12.78 11.74
CA VAL A 191 18.35 14.16 11.26
C VAL A 191 17.47 15.01 12.18
N TYR A 192 18.01 16.13 12.59
CA TYR A 192 17.37 17.08 13.47
C TYR A 192 17.10 18.40 12.75
N VAL A 193 16.02 19.06 13.14
CA VAL A 193 15.79 20.47 12.82
C VAL A 193 16.12 21.32 14.05
N ASN A 194 16.78 22.45 13.79
CA ASN A 194 17.04 23.51 14.77
C ASN A 194 16.25 24.74 14.31
N MET A 195 15.14 25.03 14.98
CA MET A 195 14.26 26.14 14.63
C MET A 195 14.85 27.46 15.09
N GLY A 196 14.67 28.53 14.32
CA GLY A 196 15.02 29.90 14.70
C GLY A 196 14.07 30.52 15.74
N SER A 197 12.90 29.91 15.96
CA SER A 197 11.85 30.40 16.89
C SER A 197 11.17 29.20 17.56
N SER A 198 10.70 29.42 18.80
CA SER A 198 9.92 28.44 19.56
C SER A 198 8.42 28.47 19.26
N SER A 199 7.98 29.25 18.27
CA SER A 199 6.60 29.20 17.80
C SER A 199 6.31 27.84 17.19
N SER A 200 5.08 27.34 17.37
CA SER A 200 4.68 26.04 16.83
C SER A 200 4.88 25.97 15.31
N ALA A 201 5.53 24.91 14.85
CA ALA A 201 5.78 24.62 13.46
C ALA A 201 5.47 23.15 13.15
N THR A 202 5.13 22.87 11.91
CA THR A 202 5.07 21.51 11.36
C THR A 202 6.25 21.34 10.42
N VAL A 203 7.03 20.28 10.63
CA VAL A 203 8.14 19.90 9.77
C VAL A 203 7.78 18.60 9.07
N THR A 204 7.61 18.65 7.75
CA THR A 204 7.30 17.51 6.88
C THR A 204 8.58 17.04 6.22
N VAL A 205 8.86 15.74 6.28
CA VAL A 205 10.02 15.12 5.63
C VAL A 205 9.56 14.07 4.64
N ILE A 206 10.08 14.14 3.42
CA ILE A 206 9.94 13.11 2.39
C ILE A 206 11.33 12.48 2.19
N PRO A 207 11.60 11.28 2.75
CA PRO A 207 12.89 10.64 2.66
C PRO A 207 12.96 9.69 1.45
N THR A 208 14.15 9.60 0.85
CA THR A 208 14.52 8.54 -0.09
C THR A 208 15.81 7.89 0.43
N PRO A 209 15.70 6.87 1.30
CA PRO A 209 16.86 6.21 1.87
C PRO A 209 17.54 5.26 0.88
N VAL A 210 18.85 5.09 1.05
CA VAL A 210 19.68 4.17 0.28
C VAL A 210 20.29 3.15 1.25
N THR A 211 20.11 1.87 0.95
CA THR A 211 20.61 0.76 1.78
C THR A 211 22.15 0.66 1.82
N VAL A 212 22.64 -0.05 2.83
CA VAL A 212 24.09 -0.37 3.00
C VAL A 212 24.57 -1.34 1.93
#